data_8d70889347d161ce76c62e4ef4732c7d
#
_entry.id   8d70889347d161ce76c62e4ef4732c7d
#
_cell.length_a   1.000
_cell.length_b   1.000
_cell.length_c   1.000
_cell.angle_alpha   90.00
_cell.angle_beta   90.00
_cell.angle_gamma   90.00
#
_symmetry.space_group_name_H-M   'P 1'
#
loop_
_entity.id
_entity.type
_entity.pdbx_description
1 polymer ?
#
loop_
_entity_poly.entity_id
_entity_poly.type
_entity_poly.pdbx_seq_one_letter_code
_entity_poly.pdbx_strand_id
1 'polypeptide(L)'
;MKTITDKAVKFLLKDTASDRATLIYLMFRYENKRFVTSTGQTVEPYQWDAGRQRAYTDPKVIKNKRERETNETINAHLERHRSALMKVLNALQLAQIPLDNETIKQHFDNALGRVKKEKPDGTPSKPATFLAYIDQFVKDAEEGKRLTIKSHRYAPITIKGFPKLKRTLERYALDTGRSINYDQFTIDFYHHLKAWLTDRGLTLNYVGALLKDFKLLLKQSYDEGLHENTVFQHRDFKRLVEEVDNVYLSEEELTRLYDLDLTTAPRLDRIRDLFLIGCYTGLRFSDFSELRPENITHNGQILTRRTLKTGGRVSVPLNPNILAILTKHAGVPPRTITNQRMNTYLKELCQRAGFTERIELGRTKGGFRETRVLEKWELVTTHTARRSFATNAFLAGVPTISIMKITGHKSESVFMKYIKVTTEQNALLLLSHPHFSGIAVTVPVIPLHKVA
;
A
#
# COMPACT_ATOMS: atom_id res chain seq x y z
N MET A 1 26.95 55.08 -6.86
CA MET A 1 25.90 54.05 -7.06
C MET A 1 24.68 54.45 -6.27
N LYS A 2 23.48 54.47 -6.86
CA LYS A 2 22.24 54.75 -6.10
C LYS A 2 21.90 53.53 -5.22
N THR A 3 21.73 53.73 -3.93
CA THR A 3 21.32 52.70 -2.98
C THR A 3 19.93 52.21 -3.36
N ILE A 4 19.77 50.89 -3.57
CA ILE A 4 18.49 50.27 -3.86
C ILE A 4 17.68 50.29 -2.55
N THR A 5 16.52 50.93 -2.54
CA THR A 5 15.65 51.02 -1.37
C THR A 5 14.46 50.08 -1.50
N ASP A 6 13.85 49.69 -0.37
CA ASP A 6 12.65 48.80 -0.33
C ASP A 6 11.50 49.31 -1.19
N LYS A 7 11.42 50.63 -1.42
CA LYS A 7 10.42 51.27 -2.28
C LYS A 7 10.56 50.91 -3.78
N ALA A 8 11.71 50.39 -4.17
CA ALA A 8 11.95 49.95 -5.56
C ALA A 8 11.24 48.63 -5.90
N VAL A 9 10.89 47.84 -4.88
CA VAL A 9 10.16 46.55 -5.06
C VAL A 9 8.68 46.78 -4.84
N LYS A 10 7.87 46.50 -5.86
CA LYS A 10 6.41 46.67 -5.86
C LYS A 10 5.68 45.35 -6.03
N PHE A 11 4.47 45.26 -5.43
CA PHE A 11 3.56 44.18 -5.65
C PHE A 11 2.34 44.66 -6.44
N LEU A 12 1.92 43.89 -7.43
CA LEU A 12 0.82 44.21 -8.33
C LEU A 12 -0.06 43.00 -8.54
N LEU A 13 -1.37 43.18 -8.68
CA LEU A 13 -2.26 42.13 -9.14
C LEU A 13 -2.06 41.87 -10.63
N LYS A 14 -2.14 40.63 -11.05
CA LYS A 14 -2.14 40.25 -12.46
C LYS A 14 -3.31 40.83 -13.21
N ASP A 15 -4.48 40.81 -12.58
CA ASP A 15 -5.72 41.33 -13.12
C ASP A 15 -6.51 42.01 -12.00
N THR A 16 -6.68 43.35 -12.12
CA THR A 16 -7.40 44.17 -11.14
C THR A 16 -8.90 44.19 -11.38
N ALA A 17 -9.37 43.73 -12.54
CA ALA A 17 -10.80 43.70 -12.93
C ALA A 17 -11.40 42.30 -12.78
N SER A 18 -10.65 41.32 -12.28
CA SER A 18 -11.11 39.95 -12.10
C SER A 18 -12.16 39.84 -10.99
N ASP A 19 -13.24 39.08 -11.25
CA ASP A 19 -14.24 38.71 -10.24
C ASP A 19 -13.78 37.52 -9.35
N ARG A 20 -12.57 37.00 -9.55
CA ARG A 20 -11.97 35.87 -8.82
C ARG A 20 -10.60 36.20 -8.32
N ALA A 21 -10.13 35.42 -7.37
CA ALA A 21 -8.78 35.53 -6.86
C ALA A 21 -7.75 35.55 -8.01
N THR A 22 -6.89 36.57 -8.05
CA THR A 22 -5.86 36.78 -9.07
C THR A 22 -4.46 36.72 -8.47
N LEU A 23 -3.48 36.35 -9.29
CA LEU A 23 -2.08 36.24 -8.87
C LEU A 23 -1.48 37.59 -8.50
N ILE A 24 -0.65 37.60 -7.46
CA ILE A 24 0.16 38.75 -7.07
C ILE A 24 1.54 38.59 -7.71
N TYR A 25 1.96 39.61 -8.43
CA TYR A 25 3.30 39.73 -9.01
C TYR A 25 4.19 40.65 -8.17
N LEU A 26 5.47 40.27 -8.02
CA LEU A 26 6.53 41.10 -7.56
C LEU A 26 7.19 41.76 -8.77
N MET A 27 7.41 43.07 -8.72
CA MET A 27 8.06 43.87 -9.76
C MET A 27 9.19 44.71 -9.18
N PHE A 28 10.33 44.74 -9.88
CA PHE A 28 11.47 45.60 -9.62
C PHE A 28 11.91 46.32 -10.90
N ARG A 29 12.19 47.59 -10.83
CA ARG A 29 12.65 48.41 -11.98
C ARG A 29 14.11 48.85 -11.77
N TYR A 30 14.92 48.69 -12.83
CA TYR A 30 16.32 49.08 -12.87
C TYR A 30 16.71 49.45 -14.31
N GLU A 31 17.53 50.48 -14.51
CA GLU A 31 18.11 50.88 -15.80
C GLU A 31 17.16 50.82 -16.98
N ASN A 32 15.97 51.40 -16.87
CA ASN A 32 14.88 51.31 -17.86
C ASN A 32 14.33 49.91 -18.16
N LYS A 33 14.76 48.88 -17.42
CA LYS A 33 14.25 47.53 -17.48
C LYS A 33 13.34 47.24 -16.30
N ARG A 34 12.54 46.15 -16.44
CA ARG A 34 11.72 45.63 -15.34
C ARG A 34 11.94 44.15 -15.15
N PHE A 35 12.14 43.77 -13.93
CA PHE A 35 12.06 42.36 -13.49
C PHE A 35 10.67 42.12 -12.92
N VAL A 36 9.96 41.08 -13.39
CA VAL A 36 8.63 40.70 -12.92
C VAL A 36 8.59 39.18 -12.68
N THR A 37 8.12 38.80 -11.51
CA THR A 37 7.96 37.35 -11.18
C THR A 37 6.71 37.13 -10.34
N SER A 38 6.11 35.95 -10.43
CA SER A 38 4.97 35.56 -9.60
C SER A 38 5.40 35.28 -8.18
N THR A 39 4.60 35.73 -7.20
CA THR A 39 4.80 35.37 -5.79
C THR A 39 4.22 34.00 -5.45
N GLY A 40 3.40 33.42 -6.32
CA GLY A 40 2.64 32.21 -6.06
C GLY A 40 1.40 32.42 -5.17
N GLN A 41 1.17 33.67 -4.68
CA GLN A 41 0.01 34.01 -3.87
C GLN A 41 -1.10 34.61 -4.74
N THR A 42 -2.34 34.32 -4.36
CA THR A 42 -3.55 34.87 -4.99
C THR A 42 -4.37 35.61 -3.96
N VAL A 43 -5.06 36.66 -4.38
CA VAL A 43 -5.99 37.43 -3.55
C VAL A 43 -7.15 37.94 -4.43
N GLU A 44 -8.32 38.10 -3.87
CA GLU A 44 -9.44 38.71 -4.59
C GLU A 44 -9.22 40.22 -4.69
N PRO A 45 -9.50 40.88 -5.85
CA PRO A 45 -9.20 42.29 -6.07
C PRO A 45 -9.77 43.21 -4.99
N TYR A 46 -10.97 42.92 -4.46
CA TYR A 46 -11.58 43.75 -3.41
C TYR A 46 -10.82 43.67 -2.04
N GLN A 47 -10.01 42.63 -1.85
CA GLN A 47 -9.21 42.43 -0.65
C GLN A 47 -7.82 43.08 -0.75
N TRP A 48 -7.51 43.73 -1.89
CA TRP A 48 -6.18 44.24 -2.19
C TRP A 48 -6.09 45.75 -2.00
N ASP A 49 -5.17 46.22 -1.17
CA ASP A 49 -4.80 47.62 -1.05
C ASP A 49 -3.67 47.96 -2.04
N ALA A 50 -4.06 48.55 -3.16
CA ALA A 50 -3.13 48.93 -4.22
C ALA A 50 -2.14 50.05 -3.76
N GLY A 51 -2.54 50.90 -2.84
CA GLY A 51 -1.69 51.97 -2.28
C GLY A 51 -0.58 51.44 -1.37
N ARG A 52 -0.95 50.49 -0.51
CA ARG A 52 0.00 49.85 0.42
C ARG A 52 0.62 48.60 -0.18
N GLN A 53 0.11 48.11 -1.30
CA GLN A 53 0.56 46.89 -2.02
C GLN A 53 0.54 45.64 -1.13
N ARG A 54 -0.58 45.45 -0.44
CA ARG A 54 -0.83 44.30 0.47
C ARG A 54 -2.31 43.99 0.57
N ALA A 55 -2.63 42.79 1.02
CA ALA A 55 -3.99 42.41 1.30
C ALA A 55 -4.52 43.13 2.57
N TYR A 56 -5.79 43.53 2.57
CA TYR A 56 -6.43 44.16 3.72
C TYR A 56 -6.53 43.21 4.92
N THR A 57 -6.12 43.70 6.08
CA THR A 57 -6.24 42.98 7.37
C THR A 57 -7.09 43.75 8.39
N ASP A 58 -7.56 44.96 8.03
CA ASP A 58 -8.40 45.81 8.87
C ASP A 58 -9.83 45.18 9.00
N PRO A 59 -10.29 44.95 10.25
CA PRO A 59 -11.67 44.47 10.51
C PRO A 59 -12.77 45.36 9.95
N LYS A 60 -12.49 46.66 9.73
CA LYS A 60 -13.44 47.60 9.12
C LYS A 60 -13.64 47.35 7.63
N VAL A 61 -12.65 46.78 6.94
CA VAL A 61 -12.66 46.46 5.51
C VAL A 61 -13.05 45.03 5.27
N ILE A 62 -12.41 44.10 5.98
CA ILE A 62 -12.68 42.65 5.86
C ILE A 62 -13.35 42.19 7.15
N LYS A 63 -14.65 41.97 7.12
CA LYS A 63 -15.43 41.56 8.30
C LYS A 63 -15.13 40.10 8.72
N ASN A 64 -14.86 39.21 7.76
CA ASN A 64 -14.63 37.78 7.98
C ASN A 64 -13.23 37.58 8.62
N LYS A 65 -13.19 37.01 9.82
CA LYS A 65 -11.95 36.75 10.55
C LYS A 65 -11.00 35.81 9.79
N ARG A 66 -11.53 34.73 9.16
CA ARG A 66 -10.74 33.76 8.44
C ARG A 66 -10.07 34.37 7.19
N GLU A 67 -10.74 35.28 6.50
CA GLU A 67 -10.17 36.00 5.35
C GLU A 67 -9.04 36.93 5.82
N ARG A 68 -9.19 37.60 6.97
CA ARG A 68 -8.11 38.41 7.53
C ARG A 68 -6.86 37.59 7.87
N GLU A 69 -7.02 36.42 8.51
CA GLU A 69 -5.92 35.50 8.83
C GLU A 69 -5.23 34.99 7.55
N THR A 70 -6.01 34.72 6.49
CA THR A 70 -5.46 34.39 5.17
C THR A 70 -4.67 35.55 4.59
N ASN A 71 -5.20 36.77 4.65
CA ASN A 71 -4.57 37.97 4.15
C ASN A 71 -3.28 38.31 4.94
N GLU A 72 -3.23 38.08 6.24
CA GLU A 72 -2.01 38.17 7.06
C GLU A 72 -0.94 37.21 6.57
N THR A 73 -1.32 35.98 6.28
CA THR A 73 -0.41 34.94 5.73
C THR A 73 0.13 35.38 4.36
N ILE A 74 -0.74 35.87 3.48
CA ILE A 74 -0.33 36.43 2.18
C ILE A 74 0.69 37.58 2.39
N ASN A 75 0.39 38.52 3.25
CA ASN A 75 1.28 39.67 3.52
C ASN A 75 2.65 39.23 4.07
N ALA A 76 2.69 38.23 4.95
CA ALA A 76 3.94 37.65 5.44
C ALA A 76 4.76 37.01 4.30
N HIS A 77 4.11 36.34 3.38
CA HIS A 77 4.76 35.80 2.17
C HIS A 77 5.30 36.89 1.25
N LEU A 78 4.56 37.97 1.04
CA LEU A 78 5.03 39.10 0.24
C LEU A 78 6.26 39.73 0.86
N GLU A 79 6.30 39.94 2.17
CA GLU A 79 7.43 40.52 2.88
C GLU A 79 8.68 39.61 2.79
N ARG A 80 8.49 38.28 2.89
CA ARG A 80 9.58 37.31 2.66
C ARG A 80 10.17 37.46 1.24
N HIS A 81 9.32 37.62 0.23
CA HIS A 81 9.76 37.80 -1.16
C HIS A 81 10.50 39.12 -1.34
N ARG A 82 9.98 40.21 -0.76
CA ARG A 82 10.66 41.51 -0.77
C ARG A 82 12.06 41.44 -0.16
N SER A 83 12.14 40.89 1.05
CA SER A 83 13.41 40.73 1.78
C SER A 83 14.41 39.85 1.03
N ALA A 84 13.96 38.78 0.42
CA ALA A 84 14.79 37.88 -0.39
C ALA A 84 15.36 38.64 -1.62
N LEU A 85 14.50 39.36 -2.36
CA LEU A 85 14.95 40.11 -3.54
C LEU A 85 15.95 41.24 -3.13
N MET A 86 15.67 41.97 -2.06
CA MET A 86 16.59 43.02 -1.58
C MET A 86 17.95 42.46 -1.20
N LYS A 87 18.02 41.33 -0.50
CA LYS A 87 19.28 40.65 -0.19
C LYS A 87 20.06 40.27 -1.46
N VAL A 88 19.36 39.73 -2.48
CA VAL A 88 19.97 39.36 -3.76
C VAL A 88 20.51 40.58 -4.48
N LEU A 89 19.71 41.63 -4.62
CA LEU A 89 20.14 42.85 -5.32
C LEU A 89 21.36 43.51 -4.64
N ASN A 90 21.37 43.58 -3.31
CA ASN A 90 22.51 44.07 -2.56
C ASN A 90 23.76 43.19 -2.74
N ALA A 91 23.61 41.87 -2.73
CA ALA A 91 24.72 40.93 -2.98
C ALA A 91 25.29 41.06 -4.39
N LEU A 92 24.46 41.17 -5.42
CA LEU A 92 24.88 41.39 -6.80
C LEU A 92 25.60 42.72 -6.97
N GLN A 93 25.08 43.77 -6.33
CA GLN A 93 25.69 45.09 -6.34
C GLN A 93 27.07 45.11 -5.65
N LEU A 94 27.22 44.47 -4.49
CA LEU A 94 28.50 44.32 -3.78
C LEU A 94 29.51 43.50 -4.61
N ALA A 95 29.06 42.47 -5.30
CA ALA A 95 29.88 41.62 -6.18
C ALA A 95 30.18 42.27 -7.53
N GLN A 96 29.68 43.48 -7.81
CA GLN A 96 29.82 44.19 -9.08
C GLN A 96 29.31 43.39 -10.30
N ILE A 97 28.33 42.50 -10.10
CA ILE A 97 27.71 41.72 -11.14
C ILE A 97 26.64 42.56 -11.84
N PRO A 98 26.64 42.68 -13.19
CA PRO A 98 25.61 43.40 -13.92
C PRO A 98 24.20 42.89 -13.62
N LEU A 99 23.24 43.79 -13.47
CA LEU A 99 21.83 43.42 -13.26
C LEU A 99 21.18 43.12 -14.61
N ASP A 100 20.77 41.87 -14.79
CA ASP A 100 19.86 41.43 -15.85
C ASP A 100 18.78 40.55 -15.28
N ASN A 101 17.70 40.33 -16.03
CA ASN A 101 16.53 39.55 -15.54
C ASN A 101 16.85 38.10 -15.24
N GLU A 102 17.78 37.50 -15.97
CA GLU A 102 18.15 36.11 -15.80
C GLU A 102 18.98 35.91 -14.52
N THR A 103 20.01 36.73 -14.33
CA THR A 103 20.83 36.75 -13.13
C THR A 103 20.01 37.03 -11.88
N ILE A 104 19.16 38.08 -11.93
CA ILE A 104 18.26 38.41 -10.81
C ILE A 104 17.34 37.21 -10.50
N LYS A 105 16.75 36.61 -11.52
CA LYS A 105 15.84 35.47 -11.34
C LYS A 105 16.55 34.29 -10.72
N GLN A 106 17.71 33.91 -11.23
CA GLN A 106 18.49 32.76 -10.73
C GLN A 106 18.84 32.93 -9.25
N HIS A 107 19.41 34.10 -8.87
CA HIS A 107 19.80 34.39 -7.49
C HIS A 107 18.56 34.54 -6.57
N PHE A 108 17.47 35.09 -7.06
CA PHE A 108 16.22 35.22 -6.31
C PHE A 108 15.55 33.89 -6.04
N ASP A 109 15.47 33.02 -7.06
CA ASP A 109 14.92 31.66 -6.92
C ASP A 109 15.80 30.82 -5.96
N ASN A 110 17.13 31.00 -5.99
CA ASN A 110 18.05 30.43 -5.01
C ASN A 110 17.75 30.92 -3.57
N ALA A 111 17.57 32.23 -3.39
CA ALA A 111 17.31 32.81 -2.08
C ALA A 111 15.96 32.40 -1.48
N LEU A 112 14.96 32.07 -2.32
CA LEU A 112 13.67 31.52 -1.93
C LEU A 112 13.67 30.00 -1.78
N GLY A 113 14.81 29.33 -2.09
CA GLY A 113 14.90 27.88 -2.13
C GLY A 113 14.15 27.25 -3.32
N ARG A 114 13.86 28.05 -4.37
CA ARG A 114 13.14 27.61 -5.57
C ARG A 114 14.04 27.00 -6.65
N VAL A 115 15.36 27.15 -6.51
CA VAL A 115 16.29 26.61 -7.52
C VAL A 115 16.49 25.12 -7.30
N LYS A 116 16.25 24.40 -8.36
CA LYS A 116 16.80 23.05 -8.52
C LYS A 116 18.31 23.17 -8.39
N LYS A 117 18.92 22.64 -7.33
CA LYS A 117 20.38 22.46 -7.29
C LYS A 117 20.76 21.63 -8.52
N GLU A 118 21.40 22.22 -9.51
CA GLU A 118 22.13 21.48 -10.52
C GLU A 118 23.17 20.65 -9.78
N LYS A 119 23.01 19.34 -9.82
CA LYS A 119 24.02 18.42 -9.30
C LYS A 119 25.14 18.34 -10.35
N PRO A 120 26.41 18.29 -9.92
CA PRO A 120 27.51 18.07 -10.83
C PRO A 120 27.29 16.78 -11.63
N ASP A 121 27.74 16.79 -12.87
CA ASP A 121 27.66 15.75 -13.88
C ASP A 121 27.72 14.32 -13.29
N GLY A 122 26.73 13.49 -13.65
CA GLY A 122 26.71 12.07 -13.33
C GLY A 122 25.57 11.57 -12.45
N THR A 123 24.69 12.45 -11.90
CA THR A 123 23.50 11.99 -11.18
C THR A 123 22.29 11.99 -12.11
N PRO A 124 21.50 10.89 -12.17
CA PRO A 124 20.30 10.83 -13.00
C PRO A 124 19.35 11.99 -12.65
N SER A 125 18.89 12.71 -13.66
CA SER A 125 17.95 13.82 -13.49
C SER A 125 16.70 13.32 -12.78
N LYS A 126 16.18 14.11 -11.79
CA LYS A 126 14.93 13.77 -11.13
C LYS A 126 13.83 13.62 -12.17
N PRO A 127 13.00 12.57 -12.09
CA PRO A 127 11.94 12.33 -13.07
C PRO A 127 10.96 13.52 -13.09
N ALA A 128 10.77 14.07 -14.30
CA ALA A 128 9.96 15.28 -14.50
C ALA A 128 8.44 15.02 -14.38
N THR A 129 7.99 13.77 -14.54
CA THR A 129 6.58 13.38 -14.50
C THR A 129 6.37 12.22 -13.53
N PHE A 130 5.12 12.05 -13.06
CA PHE A 130 4.77 10.94 -12.19
C PHE A 130 4.96 9.57 -12.88
N LEU A 131 4.69 9.46 -14.17
CA LEU A 131 4.90 8.21 -14.92
C LEU A 131 6.39 7.86 -15.04
N ALA A 132 7.25 8.86 -15.29
CA ALA A 132 8.70 8.66 -15.29
C ALA A 132 9.23 8.30 -13.89
N TYR A 133 8.62 8.88 -12.84
CA TYR A 133 8.93 8.49 -11.46
C TYR A 133 8.62 7.02 -11.18
N ILE A 134 7.49 6.50 -11.68
CA ILE A 134 7.16 5.08 -11.52
C ILE A 134 8.25 4.20 -12.16
N ASP A 135 8.73 4.54 -13.34
CA ASP A 135 9.79 3.77 -14.01
C ASP A 135 11.10 3.79 -13.21
N GLN A 136 11.50 4.97 -12.73
CA GLN A 136 12.69 5.12 -11.89
C GLN A 136 12.53 4.37 -10.56
N PHE A 137 11.35 4.43 -9.94
CA PHE A 137 11.05 3.71 -8.70
C PHE A 137 11.20 2.19 -8.90
N VAL A 138 10.66 1.65 -10.00
CA VAL A 138 10.77 0.22 -10.34
C VAL A 138 12.22 -0.18 -10.51
N LYS A 139 12.97 0.57 -11.31
CA LYS A 139 14.40 0.33 -11.56
C LYS A 139 15.20 0.32 -10.26
N ASP A 140 15.04 1.35 -9.44
CA ASP A 140 15.74 1.47 -8.15
C ASP A 140 15.37 0.35 -7.17
N ALA A 141 14.09 -0.11 -7.20
CA ALA A 141 13.64 -1.22 -6.37
C ALA A 141 14.22 -2.56 -6.83
N GLU A 142 14.33 -2.80 -8.13
CA GLU A 142 14.95 -4.00 -8.73
C GLU A 142 16.45 -4.05 -8.42
N GLU A 143 17.14 -2.94 -8.56
CA GLU A 143 18.57 -2.81 -8.25
C GLU A 143 18.85 -2.85 -6.73
N GLY A 144 17.81 -2.76 -5.88
CA GLY A 144 17.93 -2.76 -4.42
C GLY A 144 18.41 -1.43 -3.83
N LYS A 145 18.44 -0.36 -4.64
CA LYS A 145 18.72 1.01 -4.19
C LYS A 145 17.58 1.57 -3.35
N ARG A 146 16.36 1.06 -3.55
CA ARG A 146 15.16 1.45 -2.85
C ARG A 146 14.70 0.35 -1.91
N LEU A 147 14.52 0.72 -0.65
CA LEU A 147 14.10 -0.19 0.42
C LEU A 147 12.69 0.16 0.90
N THR A 148 12.01 -0.83 1.48
CA THR A 148 10.75 -0.62 2.21
C THR A 148 11.01 0.17 3.51
N ILE A 149 9.94 0.68 4.15
CA ILE A 149 10.02 1.37 5.47
C ILE A 149 10.76 0.53 6.53
N LYS A 150 10.77 -0.80 6.38
CA LYS A 150 11.49 -1.72 7.28
C LYS A 150 12.92 -2.04 6.83
N SER A 151 13.47 -1.23 5.93
CA SER A 151 14.83 -1.40 5.38
C SER A 151 15.06 -2.74 4.67
N HIS A 152 14.01 -3.35 4.14
CA HIS A 152 14.09 -4.57 3.33
C HIS A 152 13.93 -4.24 1.83
N ARG A 153 14.53 -5.03 0.96
CA ARG A 153 14.27 -4.95 -0.49
C ARG A 153 12.78 -5.21 -0.76
N TYR A 154 12.26 -4.57 -1.79
CA TYR A 154 10.91 -4.88 -2.28
C TYR A 154 10.87 -6.30 -2.83
N ALA A 155 9.82 -7.06 -2.49
CA ALA A 155 9.61 -8.38 -3.06
C ALA A 155 9.31 -8.26 -4.57
N PRO A 156 9.82 -9.17 -5.45
CA PRO A 156 9.61 -9.11 -6.90
C PRO A 156 8.14 -9.01 -7.30
N ILE A 157 7.25 -9.68 -6.55
CA ILE A 157 5.80 -9.63 -6.81
C ILE A 157 5.21 -8.23 -6.51
N THR A 158 5.75 -7.51 -5.53
CA THR A 158 5.35 -6.14 -5.22
C THR A 158 5.80 -5.18 -6.31
N ILE A 159 7.05 -5.31 -6.77
CA ILE A 159 7.61 -4.49 -7.85
C ILE A 159 6.76 -4.62 -9.12
N LYS A 160 6.34 -5.85 -9.48
CA LYS A 160 5.44 -6.11 -10.63
C LYS A 160 4.07 -5.41 -10.56
N GLY A 161 3.68 -4.91 -9.40
CA GLY A 161 2.46 -4.12 -9.22
C GLY A 161 2.55 -2.72 -9.82
N PHE A 162 3.68 -2.06 -9.70
CA PHE A 162 3.87 -0.66 -10.11
C PHE A 162 3.74 -0.43 -11.62
N PRO A 163 4.34 -1.25 -12.51
CA PRO A 163 4.09 -1.15 -13.95
C PRO A 163 2.63 -1.38 -14.35
N LYS A 164 1.85 -2.15 -13.57
CA LYS A 164 0.41 -2.30 -13.81
C LYS A 164 -0.32 -0.99 -13.53
N LEU A 165 0.01 -0.33 -12.41
CA LEU A 165 -0.53 0.99 -12.10
C LEU A 165 -0.19 1.99 -13.21
N LYS A 166 1.08 2.06 -13.65
CA LYS A 166 1.50 2.95 -14.73
C LYS A 166 0.64 2.78 -15.99
N ARG A 167 0.54 1.54 -16.50
CA ARG A 167 -0.30 1.24 -17.67
C ARG A 167 -1.78 1.60 -17.46
N THR A 168 -2.27 1.45 -16.23
CA THR A 168 -3.64 1.82 -15.88
C THR A 168 -3.83 3.34 -15.95
N LEU A 169 -2.87 4.12 -15.44
CA LEU A 169 -2.91 5.59 -15.49
C LEU A 169 -2.73 6.12 -16.91
N GLU A 170 -1.85 5.53 -17.72
CA GLU A 170 -1.70 5.84 -19.14
C GLU A 170 -3.01 5.62 -19.90
N ARG A 171 -3.67 4.49 -19.67
CA ARG A 171 -4.96 4.18 -20.27
C ARG A 171 -6.05 5.14 -19.79
N TYR A 172 -6.07 5.48 -18.50
CA TYR A 172 -6.98 6.47 -17.96
C TYR A 172 -6.81 7.84 -18.63
N ALA A 173 -5.56 8.28 -18.82
CA ALA A 173 -5.27 9.54 -19.51
C ALA A 173 -5.78 9.54 -20.97
N LEU A 174 -5.56 8.43 -21.69
CA LEU A 174 -6.03 8.28 -23.08
C LEU A 174 -7.57 8.29 -23.17
N ASP A 175 -8.26 7.60 -22.27
CA ASP A 175 -9.71 7.45 -22.32
C ASP A 175 -10.44 8.74 -21.88
N THR A 176 -9.82 9.54 -21.00
CA THR A 176 -10.49 10.69 -20.35
C THR A 176 -9.93 12.05 -20.77
N GLY A 177 -8.80 12.10 -21.45
CA GLY A 177 -8.05 13.33 -21.74
C GLY A 177 -7.42 14.01 -20.53
N ARG A 178 -7.50 13.41 -19.33
CA ARG A 178 -6.95 13.99 -18.10
C ARG A 178 -5.43 13.73 -18.01
N SER A 179 -4.70 14.75 -17.63
CA SER A 179 -3.25 14.68 -17.43
C SER A 179 -2.85 13.91 -16.17
N ILE A 180 -1.72 13.21 -16.24
CA ILE A 180 -1.13 12.45 -15.11
C ILE A 180 0.07 13.24 -14.57
N ASN A 181 -0.20 14.44 -14.07
CA ASN A 181 0.82 15.30 -13.46
C ASN A 181 0.50 15.55 -11.99
N TYR A 182 1.53 15.83 -11.19
CA TYR A 182 1.42 16.02 -9.74
C TYR A 182 0.44 17.14 -9.32
N ASP A 183 0.37 18.22 -10.08
CA ASP A 183 -0.54 19.35 -9.86
C ASP A 183 -2.01 19.01 -10.13
N GLN A 184 -2.27 18.02 -10.96
CA GLN A 184 -3.62 17.56 -11.31
C GLN A 184 -4.19 16.55 -10.31
N PHE A 185 -3.36 15.98 -9.44
CA PHE A 185 -3.82 15.01 -8.45
C PHE A 185 -4.57 15.71 -7.32
N THR A 186 -5.87 15.83 -7.47
CA THR A 186 -6.82 16.37 -6.50
C THR A 186 -7.69 15.23 -5.94
N ILE A 187 -8.52 15.53 -4.95
CA ILE A 187 -9.51 14.57 -4.49
C ILE A 187 -10.57 14.27 -5.56
N ASP A 188 -10.87 15.24 -6.43
CA ASP A 188 -11.72 15.03 -7.62
C ASP A 188 -11.07 14.05 -8.60
N PHE A 189 -9.78 14.21 -8.87
CA PHE A 189 -9.02 13.24 -9.68
C PHE A 189 -9.12 11.83 -9.10
N TYR A 190 -8.95 11.68 -7.79
CA TYR A 190 -9.08 10.37 -7.12
C TYR A 190 -10.48 9.78 -7.30
N HIS A 191 -11.54 10.58 -7.10
CA HIS A 191 -12.91 10.08 -7.26
C HIS A 191 -13.22 9.72 -8.71
N HIS A 192 -12.75 10.52 -9.67
CA HIS A 192 -12.93 10.24 -11.09
C HIS A 192 -12.16 8.99 -11.53
N LEU A 193 -10.90 8.83 -11.10
CA LEU A 193 -10.11 7.62 -11.37
C LEU A 193 -10.79 6.38 -10.78
N LYS A 194 -11.29 6.48 -9.53
CA LYS A 194 -12.03 5.40 -8.88
C LYS A 194 -13.28 5.02 -9.67
N ALA A 195 -14.09 5.99 -10.09
CA ALA A 195 -15.29 5.76 -10.90
C ALA A 195 -14.92 5.08 -12.23
N TRP A 196 -13.94 5.62 -12.96
CA TRP A 196 -13.48 5.05 -14.22
C TRP A 196 -12.98 3.61 -14.09
N LEU A 197 -12.25 3.29 -12.99
CA LEU A 197 -11.82 1.91 -12.71
C LEU A 197 -13.01 0.99 -12.41
N THR A 198 -14.01 1.50 -11.70
CA THR A 198 -15.24 0.76 -11.37
C THR A 198 -16.05 0.47 -12.61
N ASP A 199 -16.28 1.45 -13.48
CA ASP A 199 -17.07 1.34 -14.73
C ASP A 199 -16.45 0.32 -15.72
N ARG A 200 -15.15 0.06 -15.62
CA ARG A 200 -14.47 -1.01 -16.39
C ARG A 200 -14.72 -2.42 -15.84
N GLY A 201 -15.63 -2.57 -14.91
CA GLY A 201 -16.00 -3.87 -14.34
C GLY A 201 -14.90 -4.52 -13.51
N LEU A 202 -14.02 -3.75 -12.89
CA LEU A 202 -12.98 -4.27 -12.00
C LEU A 202 -13.57 -4.60 -10.62
N THR A 203 -12.96 -5.58 -9.95
CA THR A 203 -13.36 -5.90 -8.56
C THR A 203 -12.90 -4.83 -7.60
N LEU A 204 -13.68 -4.58 -6.53
CA LEU A 204 -13.38 -3.57 -5.52
C LEU A 204 -11.97 -3.74 -4.92
N ASN A 205 -11.57 -4.97 -4.63
CA ASN A 205 -10.24 -5.27 -4.10
C ASN A 205 -9.11 -4.97 -5.10
N TYR A 206 -9.35 -5.16 -6.41
CA TYR A 206 -8.36 -4.82 -7.43
C TYR A 206 -8.22 -3.30 -7.59
N VAL A 207 -9.35 -2.57 -7.64
CA VAL A 207 -9.36 -1.10 -7.59
C VAL A 207 -8.61 -0.60 -6.35
N GLY A 208 -8.92 -1.17 -5.18
CA GLY A 208 -8.25 -0.83 -3.93
C GLY A 208 -6.75 -1.10 -3.93
N ALA A 209 -6.29 -2.14 -4.63
CA ALA A 209 -4.85 -2.41 -4.78
C ALA A 209 -4.15 -1.36 -5.65
N LEU A 210 -4.76 -0.94 -6.77
CA LEU A 210 -4.24 0.12 -7.63
C LEU A 210 -4.17 1.47 -6.88
N LEU A 211 -5.24 1.84 -6.17
CA LEU A 211 -5.29 3.08 -5.40
C LEU A 211 -4.29 3.09 -4.23
N LYS A 212 -4.05 1.94 -3.61
CA LYS A 212 -3.00 1.78 -2.57
C LYS A 212 -1.62 2.04 -3.16
N ASP A 213 -1.31 1.47 -4.32
CA ASP A 213 -0.01 1.63 -4.98
C ASP A 213 0.17 3.05 -5.49
N PHE A 214 -0.90 3.69 -6.01
CA PHE A 214 -0.93 5.11 -6.36
C PHE A 214 -0.61 6.00 -5.15
N LYS A 215 -1.30 5.78 -4.02
CA LYS A 215 -1.05 6.51 -2.77
C LYS A 215 0.38 6.35 -2.27
N LEU A 216 0.93 5.13 -2.34
CA LEU A 216 2.29 4.83 -1.94
C LEU A 216 3.30 5.64 -2.78
N LEU A 217 3.19 5.59 -4.10
CA LEU A 217 4.13 6.25 -5.01
C LEU A 217 4.01 7.77 -4.95
N LEU A 218 2.79 8.29 -4.80
CA LEU A 218 2.56 9.72 -4.63
C LEU A 218 3.18 10.22 -3.32
N LYS A 219 3.03 9.46 -2.22
CA LYS A 219 3.69 9.78 -0.95
C LYS A 219 5.21 9.74 -1.07
N GLN A 220 5.77 8.71 -1.69
CA GLN A 220 7.22 8.56 -1.85
C GLN A 220 7.82 9.68 -2.70
N SER A 221 7.17 10.07 -3.79
CA SER A 221 7.61 11.20 -4.62
C SER A 221 7.53 12.54 -3.88
N TYR A 222 6.55 12.71 -2.98
CA TYR A 222 6.47 13.86 -2.07
C TYR A 222 7.64 13.86 -1.06
N ASP A 223 7.87 12.73 -0.39
CA ASP A 223 8.96 12.59 0.58
C ASP A 223 10.35 12.86 -0.07
N GLU A 224 10.48 12.61 -1.38
CA GLU A 224 11.69 12.90 -2.19
C GLU A 224 11.75 14.35 -2.71
N GLY A 225 10.75 15.17 -2.41
CA GLY A 225 10.69 16.58 -2.80
C GLY A 225 10.52 16.79 -4.31
N LEU A 226 9.75 15.91 -4.99
CA LEU A 226 9.41 16.07 -6.40
C LEU A 226 8.18 16.93 -6.64
N HIS A 227 7.35 17.10 -5.63
CA HIS A 227 6.13 17.92 -5.64
C HIS A 227 5.71 18.30 -4.22
N GLU A 228 4.78 19.23 -4.09
CA GLU A 228 4.20 19.70 -2.82
C GLU A 228 2.75 19.23 -2.60
N ASN A 229 2.23 18.37 -3.45
CA ASN A 229 0.85 17.88 -3.40
C ASN A 229 0.66 16.91 -2.23
N THR A 230 -0.27 17.23 -1.32
CA THR A 230 -0.57 16.46 -0.10
C THR A 230 -1.90 15.69 -0.17
N VAL A 231 -2.52 15.59 -1.34
CA VAL A 231 -3.83 14.93 -1.50
C VAL A 231 -3.88 13.49 -0.96
N PHE A 232 -2.75 12.80 -0.98
CA PHE A 232 -2.66 11.43 -0.43
C PHE A 232 -2.92 11.37 1.09
N GLN A 233 -2.86 12.50 1.81
CA GLN A 233 -3.21 12.59 3.23
C GLN A 233 -4.71 12.76 3.45
N HIS A 234 -5.48 13.10 2.43
CA HIS A 234 -6.92 13.31 2.55
C HIS A 234 -7.60 12.02 3.03
N ARG A 235 -8.56 12.13 3.96
CA ARG A 235 -9.27 11.00 4.59
C ARG A 235 -9.96 10.07 3.58
N ASP A 236 -10.44 10.63 2.46
CA ASP A 236 -11.15 9.88 1.43
C ASP A 236 -10.20 9.21 0.44
N PHE A 237 -8.92 9.61 0.41
CA PHE A 237 -7.88 8.95 -0.38
C PHE A 237 -7.40 7.66 0.31
N LYS A 238 -8.25 6.65 0.32
CA LYS A 238 -8.04 5.40 1.03
C LYS A 238 -8.10 4.17 0.12
N ARG A 239 -7.44 3.11 0.56
CA ARG A 239 -7.58 1.79 -0.04
C ARG A 239 -8.99 1.27 0.17
N LEU A 240 -9.62 0.79 -0.89
CA LEU A 240 -10.88 0.05 -0.83
C LEU A 240 -10.59 -1.41 -0.53
N VAL A 241 -11.36 -2.01 0.37
CA VAL A 241 -11.26 -3.42 0.76
C VAL A 241 -12.65 -3.97 1.05
N GLU A 242 -12.95 -5.13 0.49
CA GLU A 242 -14.09 -5.95 0.89
C GLU A 242 -13.59 -7.34 1.32
N GLU A 243 -14.25 -7.94 2.27
CA GLU A 243 -14.04 -9.33 2.61
C GLU A 243 -14.69 -10.22 1.54
N VAL A 244 -13.93 -11.21 1.09
CA VAL A 244 -14.42 -12.20 0.13
C VAL A 244 -14.54 -13.52 0.86
N ASP A 245 -15.68 -14.19 0.68
CA ASP A 245 -15.91 -15.51 1.22
C ASP A 245 -14.86 -16.49 0.70
N ASN A 246 -14.45 -17.38 1.57
CA ASN A 246 -13.39 -18.33 1.29
C ASN A 246 -13.74 -19.66 1.97
N VAL A 247 -13.30 -20.76 1.38
CA VAL A 247 -13.53 -22.11 1.90
C VAL A 247 -12.33 -22.64 2.67
N TYR A 248 -12.63 -23.60 3.54
CA TYR A 248 -11.67 -24.53 4.14
C TYR A 248 -12.13 -25.97 3.90
N LEU A 249 -11.27 -26.94 4.14
CA LEU A 249 -11.59 -28.36 4.13
C LEU A 249 -11.65 -28.87 5.57
N SER A 250 -12.75 -29.54 5.93
CA SER A 250 -12.91 -30.18 7.24
C SER A 250 -11.97 -31.39 7.38
N GLU A 251 -11.85 -31.94 8.60
CA GLU A 251 -11.05 -33.16 8.80
C GLU A 251 -11.60 -34.37 8.00
N GLU A 252 -12.91 -34.50 7.86
CA GLU A 252 -13.54 -35.53 7.03
C GLU A 252 -13.19 -35.35 5.55
N GLU A 253 -13.15 -34.12 5.07
CA GLU A 253 -12.77 -33.81 3.69
C GLU A 253 -11.27 -34.05 3.46
N LEU A 254 -10.42 -33.73 4.45
CA LEU A 254 -8.98 -34.03 4.39
C LEU A 254 -8.73 -35.54 4.41
N THR A 255 -9.48 -36.32 5.20
CA THR A 255 -9.42 -37.78 5.23
C THR A 255 -9.86 -38.35 3.87
N ARG A 256 -10.99 -37.88 3.33
CA ARG A 256 -11.46 -38.30 2.00
C ARG A 256 -10.42 -38.03 0.91
N LEU A 257 -9.73 -36.88 1.01
CA LEU A 257 -8.68 -36.52 0.08
C LEU A 257 -7.44 -37.42 0.24
N TYR A 258 -7.07 -37.75 1.50
CA TYR A 258 -5.97 -38.64 1.81
C TYR A 258 -6.18 -40.06 1.28
N ASP A 259 -7.40 -40.57 1.45
CA ASP A 259 -7.79 -41.95 1.06
C ASP A 259 -8.12 -42.10 -0.44
N LEU A 260 -8.14 -40.98 -1.20
CA LEU A 260 -8.49 -41.00 -2.61
C LEU A 260 -7.51 -41.89 -3.40
N ASP A 261 -8.03 -42.91 -4.12
CA ASP A 261 -7.22 -43.72 -5.01
C ASP A 261 -6.72 -42.92 -6.21
N LEU A 262 -5.41 -42.75 -6.28
CA LEU A 262 -4.69 -42.01 -7.33
C LEU A 262 -3.62 -42.88 -7.99
N THR A 263 -3.69 -44.20 -7.89
CA THR A 263 -2.72 -45.15 -8.47
C THR A 263 -2.54 -44.93 -9.97
N THR A 264 -3.61 -44.58 -10.68
CA THR A 264 -3.62 -44.26 -12.12
C THR A 264 -3.22 -42.81 -12.43
N ALA A 265 -3.01 -41.96 -11.42
CA ALA A 265 -2.74 -40.54 -11.55
C ALA A 265 -1.57 -40.07 -10.67
N PRO A 266 -0.33 -40.57 -10.90
CA PRO A 266 0.82 -40.26 -10.02
C PRO A 266 1.12 -38.77 -9.87
N ARG A 267 0.73 -37.94 -10.83
CA ARG A 267 0.83 -36.51 -10.78
C ARG A 267 -0.08 -35.95 -9.68
N LEU A 268 -1.34 -36.35 -9.65
CA LEU A 268 -2.32 -35.89 -8.66
C LEU A 268 -2.00 -36.43 -7.27
N ASP A 269 -1.49 -37.65 -7.19
CA ASP A 269 -1.02 -38.25 -5.93
C ASP A 269 0.05 -37.37 -5.25
N ARG A 270 1.06 -36.94 -5.99
CA ARG A 270 2.06 -35.99 -5.46
C ARG A 270 1.48 -34.63 -5.05
N ILE A 271 0.53 -34.11 -5.83
CA ILE A 271 -0.14 -32.83 -5.53
C ILE A 271 -0.96 -32.94 -4.26
N ARG A 272 -1.70 -34.06 -4.09
CA ARG A 272 -2.44 -34.38 -2.88
C ARG A 272 -1.51 -34.37 -1.65
N ASP A 273 -0.44 -35.14 -1.72
CA ASP A 273 0.50 -35.29 -0.61
C ASP A 273 1.13 -33.94 -0.23
N LEU A 274 1.57 -33.15 -1.22
CA LEU A 274 2.10 -31.80 -0.98
C LEU A 274 1.06 -30.84 -0.40
N PHE A 275 -0.19 -30.93 -0.85
CA PHE A 275 -1.29 -30.10 -0.33
C PHE A 275 -1.65 -30.47 1.11
N LEU A 276 -1.72 -31.76 1.43
CA LEU A 276 -1.99 -32.26 2.77
C LEU A 276 -0.89 -31.84 3.78
N ILE A 277 0.38 -31.83 3.37
CA ILE A 277 1.43 -31.22 4.18
C ILE A 277 1.10 -29.77 4.52
N GLY A 278 0.61 -29.00 3.56
CA GLY A 278 0.14 -27.63 3.80
C GLY A 278 -1.05 -27.58 4.77
N CYS A 279 -2.02 -28.50 4.64
CA CYS A 279 -3.23 -28.59 5.47
C CYS A 279 -2.92 -28.96 6.93
N TYR A 280 -1.92 -29.78 7.17
CA TYR A 280 -1.56 -30.22 8.53
C TYR A 280 -0.42 -29.41 9.16
N THR A 281 0.24 -28.51 8.41
CA THR A 281 1.29 -27.63 8.97
C THR A 281 0.87 -26.17 9.07
N GLY A 282 -0.17 -25.76 8.34
CA GLY A 282 -0.59 -24.37 8.27
C GLY A 282 0.42 -23.41 7.60
N LEU A 283 1.49 -23.94 7.00
CA LEU A 283 2.49 -23.16 6.29
C LEU A 283 1.89 -22.50 5.03
N ARG A 284 2.51 -21.42 4.55
CA ARG A 284 2.18 -20.85 3.23
C ARG A 284 2.75 -21.74 2.13
N PHE A 285 2.15 -21.66 0.93
CA PHE A 285 2.66 -22.40 -0.24
C PHE A 285 4.16 -22.18 -0.44
N SER A 286 4.63 -20.94 -0.38
CA SER A 286 6.06 -20.62 -0.49
C SER A 286 6.94 -21.33 0.55
N ASP A 287 6.39 -21.67 1.70
CA ASP A 287 7.13 -22.29 2.79
C ASP A 287 7.04 -23.83 2.71
N PHE A 288 5.83 -24.40 2.50
CA PHE A 288 5.69 -25.87 2.42
C PHE A 288 6.18 -26.46 1.09
N SER A 289 6.20 -25.67 0.01
CA SER A 289 6.74 -26.11 -1.28
C SER A 289 8.26 -26.21 -1.33
N GLU A 290 8.96 -25.65 -0.36
CA GLU A 290 10.43 -25.67 -0.27
C GLU A 290 10.92 -26.40 0.99
N LEU A 291 10.08 -27.27 1.54
CA LEU A 291 10.49 -28.12 2.66
C LEU A 291 11.61 -29.08 2.24
N ARG A 292 12.52 -29.29 3.17
CA ARG A 292 13.67 -30.21 3.04
C ARG A 292 13.73 -31.11 4.25
N PRO A 293 14.39 -32.28 4.15
CA PRO A 293 14.57 -33.19 5.28
C PRO A 293 15.14 -32.51 6.54
N GLU A 294 16.06 -31.51 6.34
CA GLU A 294 16.69 -30.78 7.46
C GLU A 294 15.70 -29.91 8.24
N ASN A 295 14.50 -29.64 7.69
CA ASN A 295 13.45 -28.96 8.44
C ASN A 295 12.77 -29.85 9.48
N ILE A 296 12.95 -31.16 9.41
CA ILE A 296 12.37 -32.13 10.32
C ILE A 296 13.38 -32.41 11.43
N THR A 297 12.99 -32.17 12.68
CA THR A 297 13.82 -32.22 13.86
C THR A 297 13.17 -33.06 14.95
N HIS A 298 13.82 -33.24 16.09
CA HIS A 298 13.32 -33.99 17.25
C HIS A 298 12.84 -35.41 16.85
N ASN A 299 13.74 -36.19 16.23
CA ASN A 299 13.49 -37.57 15.82
C ASN A 299 12.24 -37.70 14.90
N GLY A 300 12.06 -36.72 14.02
CA GLY A 300 10.96 -36.75 13.07
C GLY A 300 9.64 -36.17 13.58
N GLN A 301 9.59 -35.64 14.79
CA GLN A 301 8.32 -35.18 15.40
C GLN A 301 7.98 -33.73 15.17
N ILE A 302 8.94 -32.85 14.88
CA ILE A 302 8.73 -31.41 14.75
C ILE A 302 9.30 -30.93 13.42
N LEU A 303 8.48 -30.20 12.68
CA LEU A 303 8.90 -29.44 11.51
C LEU A 303 9.24 -28.01 11.94
N THR A 304 10.47 -27.57 11.67
CA THR A 304 10.93 -26.22 11.96
C THR A 304 11.35 -25.53 10.66
N ARG A 305 10.78 -24.34 10.42
CA ARG A 305 11.05 -23.54 9.20
C ARG A 305 11.16 -22.06 9.52
N ARG A 306 12.08 -21.36 8.84
CA ARG A 306 12.07 -19.91 8.76
C ARG A 306 11.21 -19.49 7.57
N THR A 307 10.12 -18.73 7.83
CA THR A 307 9.15 -18.37 6.81
C THR A 307 9.72 -17.33 5.85
N LEU A 308 9.54 -17.53 4.54
CA LEU A 308 10.06 -16.64 3.50
C LEU A 308 9.46 -15.23 3.55
N LYS A 309 8.15 -15.13 3.77
CA LYS A 309 7.44 -13.83 3.71
C LYS A 309 7.67 -12.94 4.93
N THR A 310 7.84 -13.50 6.11
CA THR A 310 7.87 -12.75 7.38
C THR A 310 9.18 -12.90 8.15
N GLY A 311 10.06 -13.80 7.72
CA GLY A 311 11.36 -14.07 8.33
C GLY A 311 11.30 -14.73 9.72
N GLY A 312 10.08 -14.97 10.23
CA GLY A 312 9.88 -15.61 11.54
C GLY A 312 10.16 -17.11 11.50
N ARG A 313 10.68 -17.66 12.60
CA ARG A 313 10.81 -19.11 12.79
C ARG A 313 9.49 -19.66 13.31
N VAL A 314 9.02 -20.75 12.70
CA VAL A 314 7.83 -21.50 13.13
C VAL A 314 8.20 -22.95 13.36
N SER A 315 7.61 -23.57 14.39
CA SER A 315 7.76 -24.97 14.70
C SER A 315 6.38 -25.60 14.82
N VAL A 316 6.18 -26.72 14.14
CA VAL A 316 4.89 -27.39 14.00
C VAL A 316 5.05 -28.86 14.37
N PRO A 317 4.29 -29.41 15.34
CA PRO A 317 4.23 -30.84 15.56
C PRO A 317 3.75 -31.55 14.32
N LEU A 318 4.38 -32.65 13.95
CA LEU A 318 3.98 -33.44 12.76
C LEU A 318 2.82 -34.36 13.09
N ASN A 319 1.76 -34.21 12.32
CA ASN A 319 0.61 -35.12 12.33
C ASN A 319 0.98 -36.48 11.74
N PRO A 320 0.40 -37.60 12.20
CA PRO A 320 0.65 -38.95 11.67
C PRO A 320 0.52 -39.05 10.15
N ASN A 321 -0.44 -38.34 9.55
CA ASN A 321 -0.62 -38.35 8.09
C ASN A 321 0.58 -37.73 7.36
N ILE A 322 1.23 -36.71 7.93
CA ILE A 322 2.46 -36.14 7.36
C ILE A 322 3.59 -37.16 7.45
N LEU A 323 3.71 -37.85 8.58
CA LEU A 323 4.74 -38.89 8.75
C LEU A 323 4.57 -40.03 7.74
N ALA A 324 3.33 -40.48 7.49
CA ALA A 324 3.02 -41.46 6.46
C ALA A 324 3.38 -40.96 5.05
N ILE A 325 3.04 -39.70 4.72
CA ILE A 325 3.40 -39.07 3.44
C ILE A 325 4.93 -39.00 3.30
N LEU A 326 5.65 -38.57 4.32
CA LEU A 326 7.12 -38.51 4.29
C LEU A 326 7.73 -39.90 4.12
N THR A 327 7.23 -40.91 4.83
CA THR A 327 7.66 -42.31 4.67
C THR A 327 7.45 -42.82 3.24
N LYS A 328 6.29 -42.54 2.64
CA LYS A 328 5.96 -42.86 1.23
C LYS A 328 6.98 -42.21 0.26
N HIS A 329 7.50 -41.06 0.58
CA HIS A 329 8.48 -40.31 -0.22
C HIS A 329 9.93 -40.43 0.29
N ALA A 330 10.26 -41.52 0.99
CA ALA A 330 11.59 -41.82 1.53
C ALA A 330 12.19 -40.65 2.40
N GLY A 331 11.37 -40.01 3.18
CA GLY A 331 11.76 -38.91 4.08
C GLY A 331 11.91 -37.55 3.38
N VAL A 332 11.71 -37.47 2.08
CA VAL A 332 11.82 -36.23 1.30
C VAL A 332 10.44 -35.70 0.96
N PRO A 333 10.12 -34.42 1.26
CA PRO A 333 8.85 -33.83 0.84
C PRO A 333 8.64 -33.93 -0.70
N PRO A 334 7.40 -34.14 -1.18
CA PRO A 334 7.13 -34.26 -2.61
C PRO A 334 7.63 -33.05 -3.41
N ARG A 335 8.16 -33.31 -4.61
CA ARG A 335 8.66 -32.26 -5.50
C ARG A 335 7.57 -31.25 -5.83
N THR A 336 7.88 -29.98 -5.67
CA THR A 336 6.97 -28.85 -5.92
C THR A 336 6.83 -28.51 -7.41
N ILE A 337 5.76 -27.79 -7.70
CA ILE A 337 5.47 -27.14 -8.99
C ILE A 337 5.13 -25.67 -8.73
N THR A 338 4.91 -24.87 -9.79
CA THR A 338 4.49 -23.47 -9.62
C THR A 338 3.12 -23.39 -8.92
N ASN A 339 2.91 -22.33 -8.12
CA ASN A 339 1.64 -22.12 -7.41
C ASN A 339 0.43 -22.12 -8.36
N GLN A 340 0.59 -21.53 -9.55
CA GLN A 340 -0.49 -21.49 -10.55
C GLN A 340 -0.88 -22.90 -11.01
N ARG A 341 0.10 -23.73 -11.37
CA ARG A 341 -0.15 -25.12 -11.78
C ARG A 341 -0.74 -25.95 -10.63
N MET A 342 -0.25 -25.74 -9.42
CA MET A 342 -0.78 -26.42 -8.24
C MET A 342 -2.26 -26.09 -8.04
N ASN A 343 -2.65 -24.82 -8.13
CA ASN A 343 -4.07 -24.43 -8.03
C ASN A 343 -4.94 -25.06 -9.13
N THR A 344 -4.42 -25.23 -10.33
CA THR A 344 -5.14 -25.95 -11.42
C THR A 344 -5.36 -27.43 -11.05
N TYR A 345 -4.32 -28.11 -10.58
CA TYR A 345 -4.41 -29.52 -10.22
C TYR A 345 -5.20 -29.76 -8.93
N LEU A 346 -5.19 -28.83 -8.00
CA LEU A 346 -6.04 -28.90 -6.80
C LEU A 346 -7.52 -28.90 -7.15
N LYS A 347 -7.94 -28.16 -8.17
CA LYS A 347 -9.33 -28.20 -8.64
C LYS A 347 -9.69 -29.56 -9.19
N GLU A 348 -8.85 -30.15 -10.06
CA GLU A 348 -9.03 -31.48 -10.59
C GLU A 348 -9.09 -32.53 -9.46
N LEU A 349 -8.18 -32.43 -8.49
CA LEU A 349 -8.10 -33.35 -7.36
C LEU A 349 -9.35 -33.27 -6.48
N CYS A 350 -9.78 -32.04 -6.11
CA CYS A 350 -10.95 -31.84 -5.26
C CYS A 350 -12.26 -32.19 -5.98
N GLN A 351 -12.34 -32.05 -7.30
CA GLN A 351 -13.45 -32.51 -8.09
C GLN A 351 -13.55 -34.05 -8.05
N ARG A 352 -12.42 -34.76 -8.20
CA ARG A 352 -12.37 -36.22 -8.07
C ARG A 352 -12.71 -36.70 -6.66
N ALA A 353 -12.39 -35.92 -5.63
CA ALA A 353 -12.76 -36.19 -4.24
C ALA A 353 -14.25 -35.92 -3.94
N GLY A 354 -15.01 -35.41 -4.92
CA GLY A 354 -16.45 -35.18 -4.79
C GLY A 354 -16.80 -33.95 -3.93
N PHE A 355 -16.01 -32.88 -3.96
CA PHE A 355 -16.33 -31.63 -3.23
C PHE A 355 -17.30 -30.77 -4.04
N THR A 356 -18.53 -31.26 -4.20
CA THR A 356 -19.57 -30.63 -5.03
C THR A 356 -20.56 -29.77 -4.28
N GLU A 357 -20.29 -29.49 -2.98
CA GLU A 357 -21.08 -28.54 -2.19
C GLU A 357 -21.15 -27.19 -2.89
N ARG A 358 -22.36 -26.63 -3.03
CA ARG A 358 -22.59 -25.33 -3.68
C ARG A 358 -22.39 -24.21 -2.69
N ILE A 359 -21.42 -23.33 -2.99
CA ILE A 359 -21.03 -22.20 -2.16
C ILE A 359 -21.43 -20.91 -2.86
N GLU A 360 -22.21 -20.10 -2.17
CA GLU A 360 -22.55 -18.76 -2.62
C GLU A 360 -21.44 -17.76 -2.25
N LEU A 361 -20.94 -17.03 -3.24
CA LEU A 361 -19.86 -16.04 -3.07
C LEU A 361 -20.34 -14.67 -3.49
N GLY A 362 -20.28 -13.71 -2.57
CA GLY A 362 -20.54 -12.32 -2.86
C GLY A 362 -19.24 -11.55 -3.11
N ARG A 363 -19.20 -10.74 -4.19
CA ARG A 363 -18.11 -9.80 -4.43
C ARG A 363 -18.63 -8.54 -5.13
N THR A 364 -18.01 -7.42 -4.91
CA THR A 364 -18.32 -6.17 -5.62
C THR A 364 -17.48 -6.09 -6.90
N LYS A 365 -18.15 -5.96 -8.04
CA LYS A 365 -17.53 -5.82 -9.36
C LYS A 365 -18.29 -4.76 -10.16
N GLY A 366 -17.58 -3.82 -10.78
CA GLY A 366 -18.25 -2.74 -11.52
C GLY A 366 -19.17 -1.88 -10.66
N GLY A 367 -18.91 -1.76 -9.36
CA GLY A 367 -19.78 -1.04 -8.41
C GLY A 367 -21.00 -1.82 -7.93
N PHE A 368 -21.30 -2.98 -8.51
CA PHE A 368 -22.45 -3.81 -8.13
C PHE A 368 -21.99 -5.05 -7.35
N ARG A 369 -22.80 -5.47 -6.37
CA ARG A 369 -22.58 -6.73 -5.69
C ARG A 369 -23.05 -7.87 -6.59
N GLU A 370 -22.11 -8.67 -7.08
CA GLU A 370 -22.38 -9.91 -7.82
C GLU A 370 -22.37 -11.10 -6.87
N THR A 371 -23.36 -11.96 -6.95
CA THR A 371 -23.38 -13.25 -6.28
C THR A 371 -23.13 -14.34 -7.31
N ARG A 372 -22.23 -15.27 -7.01
CA ARG A 372 -21.95 -16.46 -7.82
C ARG A 372 -22.07 -17.69 -6.97
N VAL A 373 -22.72 -18.70 -7.48
CA VAL A 373 -22.76 -20.03 -6.86
C VAL A 373 -21.74 -20.90 -7.60
N LEU A 374 -20.76 -21.39 -6.86
CA LEU A 374 -19.69 -22.27 -7.38
C LEU A 374 -19.64 -23.54 -6.54
N GLU A 375 -19.14 -24.61 -7.12
CA GLU A 375 -18.87 -25.83 -6.36
C GLU A 375 -17.59 -25.65 -5.51
N LYS A 376 -17.55 -26.26 -4.35
CA LYS A 376 -16.44 -26.13 -3.39
C LYS A 376 -15.08 -26.42 -4.01
N TRP A 377 -14.99 -27.44 -4.88
CA TRP A 377 -13.75 -27.79 -5.58
C TRP A 377 -13.18 -26.64 -6.44
N GLU A 378 -14.05 -25.80 -7.02
CA GLU A 378 -13.62 -24.65 -7.82
C GLU A 378 -12.94 -23.56 -6.99
N LEU A 379 -13.17 -23.53 -5.68
CA LEU A 379 -12.72 -22.53 -4.73
C LEU A 379 -11.45 -22.94 -3.99
N VAL A 380 -11.09 -24.23 -4.04
CA VAL A 380 -9.90 -24.74 -3.36
C VAL A 380 -8.64 -24.22 -4.05
N THR A 381 -7.75 -23.67 -3.23
CA THR A 381 -6.44 -23.13 -3.63
C THR A 381 -5.37 -23.56 -2.64
N THR A 382 -4.11 -23.34 -2.96
CA THR A 382 -3.01 -23.56 -2.01
C THR A 382 -3.19 -22.81 -0.70
N HIS A 383 -3.91 -21.68 -0.70
CA HIS A 383 -4.19 -20.92 0.51
C HIS A 383 -5.29 -21.54 1.36
N THR A 384 -6.14 -22.37 0.76
CA THR A 384 -7.15 -23.18 1.48
C THR A 384 -6.49 -24.10 2.48
N ALA A 385 -5.32 -24.68 2.16
CA ALA A 385 -4.57 -25.52 3.08
C ALA A 385 -4.34 -24.84 4.45
N ARG A 386 -3.89 -23.61 4.42
CA ARG A 386 -3.64 -22.85 5.65
C ARG A 386 -4.89 -22.47 6.41
N ARG A 387 -6.03 -22.23 5.70
CA ARG A 387 -7.32 -22.00 6.33
C ARG A 387 -7.84 -23.28 6.99
N SER A 388 -7.73 -24.40 6.31
CA SER A 388 -8.11 -25.72 6.84
C SER A 388 -7.35 -26.02 8.13
N PHE A 389 -6.03 -25.85 8.13
CA PHE A 389 -5.24 -25.98 9.34
C PHE A 389 -5.75 -25.10 10.48
N ALA A 390 -5.91 -23.80 10.22
CA ALA A 390 -6.29 -22.84 11.27
C ALA A 390 -7.68 -23.15 11.82
N THR A 391 -8.65 -23.43 10.94
CA THR A 391 -10.04 -23.72 11.33
C THR A 391 -10.15 -25.06 12.05
N ASN A 392 -9.56 -26.14 11.53
CA ASN A 392 -9.62 -27.46 12.15
C ASN A 392 -8.88 -27.49 13.51
N ALA A 393 -7.71 -26.87 13.61
CA ALA A 393 -7.03 -26.73 14.90
C ALA A 393 -7.84 -25.92 15.92
N PHE A 394 -8.52 -24.86 15.49
CA PHE A 394 -9.43 -24.09 16.35
C PHE A 394 -10.61 -24.95 16.81
N LEU A 395 -11.26 -25.68 15.90
CA LEU A 395 -12.36 -26.61 16.21
C LEU A 395 -11.92 -27.76 17.13
N ALA A 396 -10.67 -28.20 17.00
CA ALA A 396 -10.06 -29.20 17.92
C ALA A 396 -9.66 -28.63 19.30
N GLY A 397 -9.97 -27.38 19.58
CA GLY A 397 -9.69 -26.74 20.88
C GLY A 397 -8.21 -26.32 21.07
N VAL A 398 -7.40 -26.28 20.03
CA VAL A 398 -6.03 -25.77 20.14
C VAL A 398 -6.07 -24.27 20.46
N PRO A 399 -5.36 -23.80 21.49
CA PRO A 399 -5.39 -22.38 21.85
C PRO A 399 -5.00 -21.48 20.68
N THR A 400 -5.79 -20.43 20.44
CA THR A 400 -5.63 -19.47 19.33
C THR A 400 -4.20 -18.94 19.25
N ILE A 401 -3.59 -18.60 20.40
CA ILE A 401 -2.21 -18.11 20.44
C ILE A 401 -1.19 -19.13 19.89
N SER A 402 -1.42 -20.44 20.13
CA SER A 402 -0.57 -21.51 19.61
C SER A 402 -0.72 -21.66 18.11
N ILE A 403 -1.96 -21.61 17.59
CA ILE A 403 -2.23 -21.62 16.15
C ILE A 403 -1.58 -20.41 15.48
N MET A 404 -1.69 -19.23 16.10
CA MET A 404 -1.06 -18.00 15.60
C MET A 404 0.48 -18.10 15.54
N LYS A 405 1.12 -18.73 16.54
CA LYS A 405 2.56 -18.98 16.54
C LYS A 405 2.98 -19.89 15.38
N ILE A 406 2.24 -20.97 15.14
CA ILE A 406 2.48 -21.91 14.03
C ILE A 406 2.26 -21.21 12.68
N THR A 407 1.17 -20.49 12.54
CA THR A 407 0.84 -19.78 11.30
C THR A 407 1.61 -18.47 11.11
N GLY A 408 2.30 -17.97 12.15
CA GLY A 408 3.08 -16.73 12.11
C GLY A 408 2.22 -15.47 11.95
N HIS A 409 0.99 -15.47 12.49
CA HIS A 409 0.16 -14.27 12.60
C HIS A 409 0.58 -13.43 13.80
N LYS A 410 0.68 -12.11 13.60
CA LYS A 410 1.05 -11.15 14.66
C LYS A 410 -0.15 -10.42 15.26
N SER A 411 -1.30 -10.47 14.61
CA SER A 411 -2.54 -9.81 15.03
C SER A 411 -3.67 -10.84 15.01
N GLU A 412 -4.40 -10.90 16.10
CA GLU A 412 -5.57 -11.76 16.26
C GLU A 412 -6.67 -11.38 15.27
N SER A 413 -6.93 -10.09 15.06
CA SER A 413 -7.93 -9.62 14.10
C SER A 413 -7.64 -10.08 12.67
N VAL A 414 -6.36 -10.19 12.29
CA VAL A 414 -5.95 -10.74 10.99
C VAL A 414 -6.09 -12.25 10.98
N PHE A 415 -5.76 -12.92 12.10
CA PHE A 415 -5.88 -14.37 12.23
C PHE A 415 -7.34 -14.83 12.16
N MET A 416 -8.27 -14.15 12.85
CA MET A 416 -9.69 -14.51 12.87
C MET A 416 -10.34 -14.54 11.48
N LYS A 417 -9.78 -13.84 10.50
CA LYS A 417 -10.22 -13.93 9.09
C LYS A 417 -9.95 -15.31 8.46
N TYR A 418 -9.06 -16.09 9.05
CA TYR A 418 -8.75 -17.45 8.61
C TYR A 418 -9.68 -18.50 9.23
N ILE A 419 -10.27 -18.18 10.39
CA ILE A 419 -11.21 -19.08 11.07
C ILE A 419 -12.56 -18.97 10.37
N LYS A 420 -13.03 -20.07 9.84
CA LYS A 420 -14.31 -20.18 9.11
C LYS A 420 -15.31 -21.02 9.90
N VAL A 421 -15.48 -20.65 11.15
CA VAL A 421 -16.43 -21.29 12.09
C VAL A 421 -17.69 -20.44 12.15
N THR A 422 -18.87 -21.07 11.93
CA THR A 422 -20.15 -20.40 12.11
C THR A 422 -20.46 -20.18 13.60
N THR A 423 -21.39 -19.29 13.90
CA THR A 423 -21.86 -19.07 15.27
C THR A 423 -22.44 -20.36 15.87
N GLU A 424 -23.15 -21.17 15.06
CA GLU A 424 -23.69 -22.47 15.47
C GLU A 424 -22.59 -23.48 15.77
N GLN A 425 -21.59 -23.62 14.88
CA GLN A 425 -20.43 -24.50 15.11
C GLN A 425 -19.67 -24.09 16.38
N ASN A 426 -19.52 -22.78 16.63
CA ASN A 426 -18.88 -22.29 17.85
C ASN A 426 -19.73 -22.63 19.10
N ALA A 427 -21.05 -22.52 19.03
CA ALA A 427 -21.94 -22.90 20.12
C ALA A 427 -21.87 -24.41 20.41
N LEU A 428 -21.87 -25.25 19.36
CA LEU A 428 -21.72 -26.71 19.51
C LEU A 428 -20.38 -27.08 20.14
N LEU A 429 -19.28 -26.42 19.75
CA LEU A 429 -17.96 -26.61 20.37
C LEU A 429 -18.01 -26.30 21.87
N LEU A 430 -18.71 -25.26 22.27
CA LEU A 430 -18.84 -24.83 23.67
C LEU A 430 -19.70 -25.76 24.51
N LEU A 431 -20.62 -26.55 23.93
CA LEU A 431 -21.42 -27.52 24.69
C LEU A 431 -20.58 -28.54 25.44
N SER A 432 -19.43 -28.94 24.88
CA SER A 432 -18.48 -29.87 25.51
C SER A 432 -17.49 -29.18 26.45
N HIS A 433 -17.46 -27.85 26.49
CA HIS A 433 -16.54 -27.10 27.33
C HIS A 433 -16.96 -27.20 28.81
N PRO A 434 -16.05 -27.48 29.75
CA PRO A 434 -16.36 -27.68 31.15
C PRO A 434 -17.19 -26.56 31.80
N HIS A 435 -16.99 -25.32 31.39
CA HIS A 435 -17.76 -24.17 31.88
C HIS A 435 -19.27 -24.26 31.57
N PHE A 436 -19.62 -24.82 30.40
CA PHE A 436 -21.00 -24.95 29.95
C PHE A 436 -21.60 -26.32 30.26
N SER A 437 -20.77 -27.38 30.34
CA SER A 437 -21.20 -28.76 30.63
C SER A 437 -21.40 -29.03 32.15
N GLY A 438 -21.01 -28.10 33.02
CA GLY A 438 -21.09 -28.29 34.46
C GLY A 438 -20.08 -29.29 35.04
N ILE A 439 -19.13 -29.78 34.25
CA ILE A 439 -18.07 -30.68 34.68
C ILE A 439 -16.92 -29.85 35.30
N ALA A 440 -16.66 -30.07 36.61
CA ALA A 440 -15.56 -29.40 37.30
C ALA A 440 -14.23 -29.83 36.72
N VAL A 441 -13.46 -28.86 36.21
CA VAL A 441 -12.07 -29.09 35.76
C VAL A 441 -11.16 -29.01 36.95
N THR A 442 -10.58 -30.14 37.39
CA THR A 442 -9.41 -30.14 38.25
C THR A 442 -8.22 -29.69 37.41
N VAL A 443 -7.86 -28.41 37.52
CA VAL A 443 -6.62 -27.91 36.91
C VAL A 443 -5.44 -28.48 37.73
N PRO A 444 -4.50 -29.27 37.13
CA PRO A 444 -3.31 -29.65 37.84
C PRO A 444 -2.51 -28.39 38.16
N VAL A 445 -2.30 -28.14 39.46
CA VAL A 445 -1.39 -27.07 39.89
C VAL A 445 0.02 -27.49 39.51
N ILE A 446 0.57 -26.88 38.47
CA ILE A 446 1.99 -27.02 38.15
C ILE A 446 2.77 -26.19 39.17
N PRO A 447 3.57 -26.83 40.05
CA PRO A 447 4.37 -26.05 41.00
C PRO A 447 5.38 -25.19 40.23
N LEU A 448 5.34 -23.89 40.47
CA LEU A 448 6.36 -22.95 39.96
C LEU A 448 7.70 -23.30 40.63
N HIS A 449 8.57 -24.03 39.95
CA HIS A 449 9.96 -24.11 40.32
C HIS A 449 10.55 -22.69 40.23
N LYS A 450 10.92 -22.15 41.40
CA LYS A 450 11.77 -20.95 41.46
C LYS A 450 13.06 -21.27 40.71
N VAL A 451 13.28 -20.55 39.62
CA VAL A 451 14.59 -20.48 38.97
C VAL A 451 15.46 -19.63 39.88
N ALA A 452 16.48 -20.26 40.47
CA ALA A 452 17.51 -19.57 41.23
C ALA A 452 18.48 -18.87 40.29
#